data_7357e61d10e40a09379ec7770abb87b5
#
_entry.id   7357e61d10e40a09379ec7770abb87b5
#
_cell.length_a   1.000
_cell.length_b   1.000
_cell.length_c   1.000
_cell.angle_alpha   90.00
_cell.angle_beta   90.00
_cell.angle_gamma   90.00
#
_symmetry.space_group_name_H-M   'P 1'
#
loop_
_entity.id
_entity.type
_entity.pdbx_description
1 polymer ?
#
loop_
_entity_poly.entity_id
_entity_poly.type
_entity_poly.pdbx_seq_one_letter_code
_entity_poly.pdbx_strand_id
1 'polypeptide(L)'
;LWAAGIVEELPYPSEICDVPVIAAIFWQHKSIGDLLGQGIARSTTEILDQADLTYRYDWTCVDAHIHKQEAPARLDGGIVMERHYTFNWITGANKGAAWDDIQPNT
;
A
#
# COMPACT_ATOMS: atom_id res chain seq x y z
N LEU A 1 -2.83 4.83 -5.83
CA LEU A 1 -4.06 5.01 -6.61
C LEU A 1 -5.32 4.77 -5.77
N TRP A 2 -5.33 3.74 -4.90
CA TRP A 2 -6.49 3.47 -4.04
C TRP A 2 -6.78 4.64 -3.09
N ALA A 3 -5.77 5.17 -2.40
CA ALA A 3 -5.95 6.29 -1.47
C ALA A 3 -6.46 7.56 -2.16
N ALA A 4 -6.14 7.75 -3.42
CA ALA A 4 -6.62 8.86 -4.23
C ALA A 4 -8.02 8.63 -4.82
N GLY A 5 -8.63 7.47 -4.57
CA GLY A 5 -9.98 7.14 -5.05
C GLY A 5 -10.05 6.79 -6.54
N ILE A 6 -8.93 6.49 -7.18
CA ILE A 6 -8.88 6.17 -8.61
C ILE A 6 -9.11 4.68 -8.85
N VAL A 7 -8.58 3.84 -7.98
CA VAL A 7 -8.82 2.40 -7.95
C VAL A 7 -9.77 2.11 -6.80
N GLU A 8 -10.85 1.40 -7.07
CA GLU A 8 -11.92 1.18 -6.10
C GLU A 8 -11.51 0.22 -4.99
N GLU A 9 -10.81 -0.85 -5.33
CA GLU A 9 -10.44 -1.89 -4.39
C GLU A 9 -8.93 -1.94 -4.15
N LEU A 10 -8.55 -2.21 -2.91
CA LEU A 10 -7.21 -2.61 -2.54
C LEU A 10 -7.22 -4.12 -2.33
N PRO A 11 -6.80 -4.94 -3.31
CA PRO A 11 -6.93 -6.39 -3.25
C PRO A 11 -6.14 -6.99 -2.09
N TYR A 12 -6.54 -8.20 -1.66
CA TYR A 12 -5.79 -8.95 -0.67
C TYR A 12 -4.32 -9.12 -1.11
N PRO A 13 -3.33 -8.93 -0.22
CA PRO A 13 -1.91 -8.91 -0.60
C PRO A 13 -1.30 -10.30 -0.78
N SER A 14 -1.92 -11.12 -1.60
CA SER A 14 -1.41 -12.45 -1.98
C SER A 14 -0.78 -12.46 -3.38
N GLU A 15 -1.13 -11.51 -4.22
CA GLU A 15 -0.62 -11.39 -5.59
C GLU A 15 -0.37 -9.93 -5.94
N ILE A 16 0.56 -9.69 -6.85
CA ILE A 16 0.80 -8.34 -7.36
C ILE A 16 -0.41 -7.85 -8.14
N CYS A 17 -0.53 -6.54 -8.28
CA CYS A 17 -1.59 -5.94 -9.10
C CYS A 17 -1.46 -6.36 -10.57
N ASP A 18 -2.55 -6.22 -11.31
CA ASP A 18 -2.52 -6.35 -12.77
C ASP A 18 -1.77 -5.14 -13.36
N VAL A 19 -0.46 -5.32 -13.55
CA VAL A 19 0.43 -4.24 -13.98
C VAL A 19 -0.02 -3.58 -15.29
N PRO A 20 -0.42 -4.31 -16.35
CA PRO A 20 -0.93 -3.69 -17.57
C PRO A 20 -2.16 -2.82 -17.33
N VAL A 21 -3.09 -3.25 -16.50
CA VAL A 21 -4.30 -2.48 -16.18
C VAL A 21 -3.94 -1.19 -15.42
N ILE A 22 -3.08 -1.29 -14.42
CA ILE A 22 -2.64 -0.12 -13.65
C ILE A 22 -1.82 0.84 -14.53
N ALA A 23 -0.92 0.33 -15.35
CA ALA A 23 -0.14 1.15 -16.27
C ALA A 23 -1.04 1.91 -17.26
N ALA A 24 -2.09 1.26 -17.77
CA ALA A 24 -3.04 1.89 -18.66
C ALA A 24 -3.73 3.12 -18.04
N ILE A 25 -3.99 3.10 -16.74
CA ILE A 25 -4.56 4.24 -16.01
C ILE A 25 -3.63 5.45 -16.14
N PHE A 26 -2.32 5.28 -15.95
CA PHE A 26 -1.35 6.35 -16.09
C PHE A 26 -1.26 6.86 -17.54
N TRP A 27 -1.25 5.96 -18.51
CA TRP A 27 -1.14 6.33 -19.93
C TRP A 27 -2.34 7.14 -20.46
N GLN A 28 -3.50 7.04 -19.83
CA GLN A 28 -4.73 7.73 -20.21
C GLN A 28 -4.73 9.21 -19.76
N HIS A 29 -3.78 9.64 -18.97
CA HIS A 29 -3.75 10.97 -18.38
C HIS A 29 -2.49 11.74 -18.80
N LYS A 30 -2.62 13.06 -18.94
CA LYS A 30 -1.54 13.94 -19.41
C LYS A 30 -0.48 14.21 -18.33
N SER A 31 -0.88 14.12 -17.06
CA SER A 31 -0.03 14.44 -15.92
C SER A 31 -0.52 13.72 -14.66
N ILE A 32 0.32 13.71 -13.63
CA ILE A 32 -0.06 13.21 -12.30
C ILE A 32 -1.23 14.02 -11.74
N GLY A 33 -1.21 15.34 -11.90
CA GLY A 33 -2.30 16.20 -11.44
C GLY A 33 -3.62 15.90 -12.14
N ASP A 34 -3.59 15.66 -13.45
CA ASP A 34 -4.77 15.24 -14.21
C ASP A 34 -5.31 13.90 -13.71
N LEU A 35 -4.44 12.92 -13.50
CA LEU A 35 -4.79 11.62 -12.97
C LEU A 35 -5.44 11.73 -11.58
N LEU A 36 -4.81 12.44 -10.65
CA LEU A 36 -5.31 12.57 -9.28
C LEU A 36 -6.64 13.35 -9.21
N GLY A 37 -6.89 14.24 -10.16
CA GLY A 37 -8.14 14.99 -10.27
C GLY A 37 -9.34 14.13 -10.68
N GLN A 38 -9.14 12.91 -11.17
CA GLN A 38 -10.22 12.01 -11.57
C GLN A 38 -10.92 11.30 -10.42
N GLY A 39 -10.27 11.21 -9.28
CA GLY A 39 -10.80 10.52 -8.11
C GLY A 39 -11.11 11.45 -6.96
N ILE A 40 -11.88 10.93 -6.01
CA ILE A 40 -12.10 11.57 -4.73
C ILE A 40 -11.26 10.81 -3.71
N ALA A 41 -10.34 11.50 -3.05
CA ALA A 41 -9.48 10.90 -2.04
C ALA A 41 -10.31 10.18 -0.97
N ARG A 42 -9.83 9.03 -0.53
CA ARG A 42 -10.43 8.28 0.57
C ARG A 42 -10.37 9.09 1.85
N SER A 43 -11.31 8.83 2.76
CA SER A 43 -11.32 9.50 4.06
C SER A 43 -10.08 9.12 4.89
N THR A 44 -9.72 9.97 5.83
CA THR A 44 -8.65 9.68 6.79
C THR A 44 -8.91 8.36 7.53
N THR A 45 -10.15 8.11 7.94
CA THR A 45 -10.52 6.86 8.62
C THR A 45 -10.27 5.64 7.74
N GLU A 46 -10.69 5.66 6.48
CA GLU A 46 -10.45 4.55 5.55
C GLU A 46 -8.96 4.28 5.35
N ILE A 47 -8.18 5.34 5.17
CA ILE A 47 -6.72 5.22 4.99
C ILE A 47 -6.05 4.66 6.24
N LEU A 48 -6.41 5.15 7.42
CA LEU A 48 -5.84 4.67 8.68
C LEU A 48 -6.24 3.23 8.99
N ASP A 49 -7.46 2.83 8.67
CA ASP A 49 -7.90 1.45 8.84
C ASP A 49 -7.09 0.49 7.97
N GLN A 50 -6.83 0.85 6.72
CA GLN A 50 -5.99 0.05 5.84
C GLN A 50 -4.52 0.08 6.24
N ALA A 51 -4.04 1.19 6.75
CA ALA A 51 -2.67 1.29 7.28
C ALA A 51 -2.49 0.36 8.49
N ASP A 52 -3.44 0.34 9.42
CA ASP A 52 -3.42 -0.54 10.57
C ASP A 52 -3.47 -2.02 10.17
N LEU A 53 -4.36 -2.36 9.25
CA LEU A 53 -4.46 -3.73 8.74
C LEU A 53 -3.16 -4.16 8.05
N THR A 54 -2.58 -3.30 7.23
CA THR A 54 -1.31 -3.58 6.55
C THR A 54 -0.16 -3.74 7.54
N TYR A 55 -0.11 -2.93 8.59
CA TYR A 55 0.86 -3.07 9.67
C TYR A 55 0.78 -4.47 10.33
N ARG A 56 -0.44 -4.93 10.61
CA ARG A 56 -0.67 -6.25 11.21
C ARG A 56 -0.28 -7.38 10.27
N TYR A 57 -0.55 -7.24 8.98
CA TYR A 57 -0.09 -8.20 7.97
C TYR A 57 1.44 -8.25 7.91
N ASP A 58 2.10 -7.10 7.93
CA ASP A 58 3.56 -7.06 7.89
C ASP A 58 4.18 -7.67 9.13
N TRP A 59 3.64 -7.37 10.31
CA TRP A 59 4.06 -8.02 11.55
C TRP A 59 3.95 -9.55 11.45
N THR A 60 2.85 -10.04 10.92
CA THR A 60 2.62 -11.48 10.72
C THR A 60 3.64 -12.10 9.77
N CYS A 61 3.96 -11.41 8.68
CA CYS A 61 4.97 -11.87 7.71
C CYS A 61 6.38 -11.87 8.31
N VAL A 62 6.73 -10.84 9.06
CA VAL A 62 8.04 -10.73 9.73
C VAL A 62 8.18 -11.82 10.79
N ASP A 63 7.14 -12.04 11.62
CA ASP A 63 7.14 -13.09 12.62
C ASP A 63 7.34 -14.48 12.00
N ALA A 64 6.62 -14.78 10.93
CA ALA A 64 6.78 -16.02 10.19
C ALA A 64 8.22 -16.18 9.64
N HIS A 65 8.78 -15.11 9.09
CA HIS A 65 10.15 -15.12 8.58
C HIS A 65 11.18 -15.40 9.68
N ILE A 66 11.03 -14.77 10.84
CA ILE A 66 11.90 -14.99 12.00
C ILE A 66 11.86 -16.47 12.45
N HIS A 67 10.69 -17.08 12.39
CA HIS A 67 10.51 -18.49 12.76
C HIS A 67 10.74 -19.47 11.61
N LYS A 68 11.25 -18.99 10.46
CA LYS A 68 11.52 -19.79 9.25
C LYS A 68 10.29 -20.54 8.75
N GLN A 69 9.14 -19.90 8.80
CA GLN A 69 7.85 -20.40 8.34
C GLN A 69 7.33 -19.57 7.17
N GLU A 70 6.48 -20.18 6.36
CA GLU A 70 5.74 -19.42 5.36
C GLU A 70 4.74 -18.48 6.04
N ALA A 71 4.54 -17.31 5.44
CA ALA A 71 3.51 -16.39 5.92
C ALA A 71 2.13 -17.06 5.83
N PRO A 72 1.30 -16.95 6.87
CA PRO A 72 -0.03 -17.58 6.87
C PRO A 72 -0.99 -16.87 5.90
N ALA A 73 -2.10 -17.56 5.61
CA ALA A 73 -3.21 -17.02 4.82
C ALA A 73 -2.82 -16.50 3.44
N ARG A 74 -1.80 -17.08 2.83
CA ARG A 74 -1.27 -16.70 1.51
C ARG A 74 -0.77 -15.26 1.41
N LEU A 75 -0.43 -14.64 2.52
CA LEU A 75 0.19 -13.31 2.52
C LEU A 75 1.54 -13.35 1.78
N ASP A 76 1.76 -12.39 0.90
CA ASP A 76 3.06 -12.16 0.28
C ASP A 76 3.79 -11.05 1.03
N GLY A 77 4.89 -11.41 1.69
CA GLY A 77 5.64 -10.47 2.54
C GLY A 77 6.20 -9.28 1.77
N GLY A 78 6.56 -9.46 0.52
CA GLY A 78 7.05 -8.36 -0.32
C GLY A 78 5.96 -7.34 -0.64
N ILE A 79 4.79 -7.83 -1.04
CA ILE A 79 3.63 -6.96 -1.32
C ILE A 79 3.20 -6.22 -0.07
N VAL A 80 3.11 -6.92 1.05
CA VAL A 80 2.72 -6.33 2.34
C VAL A 80 3.71 -5.25 2.77
N MET A 81 5.01 -5.51 2.65
CA MET A 81 6.05 -4.54 2.99
C MET A 81 5.95 -3.28 2.13
N GLU A 82 5.75 -3.42 0.83
CA GLU A 82 5.59 -2.28 -0.08
C GLU A 82 4.36 -1.43 0.27
N ARG A 83 3.26 -2.06 0.64
CA ARG A 83 2.07 -1.36 1.10
C ARG A 83 2.31 -0.65 2.44
N HIS A 84 2.98 -1.30 3.38
CA HIS A 84 3.33 -0.71 4.68
C HIS A 84 4.21 0.53 4.48
N TYR A 85 5.21 0.42 3.62
CA TYR A 85 6.06 1.53 3.23
C TYR A 85 5.24 2.73 2.72
N THR A 86 4.34 2.46 1.78
CA THR A 86 3.48 3.49 1.17
C THR A 86 2.54 4.12 2.20
N PHE A 87 1.91 3.32 3.06
CA PHE A 87 1.02 3.84 4.10
C PHE A 87 1.77 4.67 5.13
N ASN A 88 2.97 4.28 5.51
CA ASN A 88 3.81 5.09 6.39
C ASN A 88 4.12 6.45 5.79
N TRP A 89 4.36 6.50 4.49
CA TRP A 89 4.57 7.77 3.79
C TRP A 89 3.30 8.62 3.74
N ILE A 90 2.17 8.04 3.34
CA ILE A 90 0.88 8.77 3.22
C ILE A 90 0.42 9.31 4.57
N THR A 91 0.55 8.53 5.63
CA THR A 91 0.05 8.89 6.98
C THR A 91 1.03 9.74 7.77
N GLY A 92 2.26 9.90 7.32
CA GLY A 92 3.30 10.59 8.07
C GLY A 92 3.80 9.83 9.30
N ALA A 93 3.63 8.51 9.35
CA ALA A 93 3.99 7.66 10.49
C ALA A 93 5.48 7.73 10.86
N ASN A 94 6.36 8.00 9.90
CA ASN A 94 7.79 8.21 10.13
C ASN A 94 8.14 9.70 10.32
N LYS A 95 7.34 10.40 11.08
CA LYS A 95 7.55 11.84 11.40
C LYS A 95 7.57 12.74 10.17
N GLY A 96 6.77 12.40 9.15
CA GLY A 96 6.72 13.14 7.91
C GLY A 96 7.96 12.99 7.03
N ALA A 97 8.70 11.91 7.17
CA ALA A 97 9.89 11.63 6.38
C ALA A 97 9.61 11.63 4.87
N ALA A 98 10.60 12.00 4.08
CA ALA A 98 10.55 11.88 2.64
C ALA A 98 10.45 10.39 2.22
N TRP A 99 9.99 10.14 0.99
CA TRP A 99 9.79 8.77 0.49
C TRP A 99 11.01 7.86 0.72
N ASP A 100 12.21 8.33 0.40
CA ASP A 100 13.42 7.51 0.51
C ASP A 100 13.85 7.21 1.95
N ASP A 101 13.29 7.93 2.92
CA ASP A 101 13.63 7.80 4.34
C ASP A 101 12.57 7.02 5.14
N ILE A 102 11.57 6.48 4.47
CA ILE A 102 10.52 5.70 5.13
C ILE A 102 11.06 4.38 5.66
N GLN A 103 10.59 4.00 6.84
CA GLN A 103 10.95 2.75 7.51
C GLN A 103 9.69 1.93 7.82
N PRO A 104 9.45 0.82 7.12
CA PRO A 104 8.33 -0.07 7.43
C PRO A 104 8.66 -0.93 8.64
N ASN A 105 8.62 -0.33 9.81
CA ASN A 105 8.96 -1.00 11.07
C ASN A 105 7.80 -1.84 11.58
N THR A 106 8.09 -3.07 11.96
CA THR A 106 7.15 -3.98 12.64
C THR A 106 7.78 -4.62 13.87
#